data_4106192566a130de81e1c75dc94bb995
#
_entry.id   4106192566a130de81e1c75dc94bb995
#
_cell.length_a   1.000
_cell.length_b   1.000
_cell.length_c   1.000
_cell.angle_alpha   90.00
_cell.angle_beta   90.00
_cell.angle_gamma   90.00
#
_symmetry.space_group_name_H-M   'P 1'
#
loop_
_entity.id
_entity.type
_entity.pdbx_description
1 polymer ?
#
loop_
_entity_poly.entity_id
_entity_poly.type
_entity_poly.pdbx_seq_one_letter_code
_entity_poly.pdbx_strand_id
1 'polypeptide(L)'
;AINILVILFLLTPFTLFANGCHANNDTIKVLAIGNSFSQDAVEQYLHELGEAEGITMIIGNMFIGGCSLERHVQNIRNNAPAYAYRKVEKDGEKTETRSMTIEKALADEKWDYISVQQASPLSGIYDSYKASLPELVNYIRERIGKETVLMVHQTWAYATNANHTGFKNYDQNQMKMYTSICL
;
A
#
# COMPACT_ATOMS: atom_id res chain seq x y z
N ALA A 1 -38.53 56.23 40.40
CA ALA A 1 -37.65 56.27 39.22
C ALA A 1 -37.08 54.87 38.97
N ILE A 2 -37.58 54.23 37.94
CA ILE A 2 -37.15 52.87 37.53
C ILE A 2 -36.13 53.07 36.41
N ASN A 3 -34.85 52.71 36.67
CA ASN A 3 -33.81 52.70 35.64
C ASN A 3 -33.93 51.40 34.83
N ILE A 4 -34.30 51.51 33.58
CA ILE A 4 -34.32 50.41 32.63
C ILE A 4 -32.94 50.41 31.97
N LEU A 5 -32.13 49.35 32.29
CA LEU A 5 -30.84 49.07 31.63
C LEU A 5 -31.11 48.31 30.36
N VAL A 6 -30.98 48.97 29.21
CA VAL A 6 -31.06 48.33 27.88
C VAL A 6 -29.69 47.75 27.56
N ILE A 7 -29.56 46.40 27.60
CA ILE A 7 -28.35 45.69 27.15
C ILE A 7 -28.51 45.47 25.63
N LEU A 8 -27.73 46.27 24.88
CA LEU A 8 -27.64 46.09 23.42
C LEU A 8 -26.71 44.91 23.10
N PHE A 9 -27.25 43.75 22.74
CA PHE A 9 -26.48 42.64 22.21
C PHE A 9 -26.04 43.00 20.78
N LEU A 10 -24.75 43.35 20.62
CA LEU A 10 -24.12 43.45 19.34
C LEU A 10 -23.91 42.02 18.80
N LEU A 11 -24.81 41.57 17.89
CA LEU A 11 -24.61 40.41 17.06
C LEU A 11 -23.48 40.69 16.06
N THR A 12 -22.26 40.35 16.39
CA THR A 12 -21.18 40.26 15.43
C THR A 12 -21.45 39.03 14.56
N PRO A 13 -21.49 39.17 13.22
CA PRO A 13 -21.58 37.98 12.37
C PRO A 13 -20.28 37.18 12.52
N PHE A 14 -20.41 35.99 13.10
CA PHE A 14 -19.33 34.99 13.12
C PHE A 14 -19.18 34.51 11.69
N THR A 15 -18.30 35.16 10.92
CA THR A 15 -17.88 34.64 9.63
C THR A 15 -17.07 33.38 9.88
N LEU A 16 -17.71 32.23 9.73
CA LEU A 16 -17.03 30.96 9.53
C LEU A 16 -16.12 31.13 8.31
N PHE A 17 -14.84 31.37 8.54
CA PHE A 17 -13.83 31.07 7.54
C PHE A 17 -13.87 29.54 7.35
N ALA A 18 -14.68 29.07 6.44
CA ALA A 18 -14.46 27.81 5.80
C ALA A 18 -13.09 27.97 5.12
N ASN A 19 -12.04 27.55 5.80
CA ASN A 19 -10.78 27.26 5.13
C ASN A 19 -11.15 26.22 4.07
N GLY A 20 -11.35 26.71 2.84
CA GLY A 20 -11.46 25.84 1.69
C GLY A 20 -10.19 24.99 1.72
N CYS A 21 -10.34 23.73 2.06
CA CYS A 21 -9.36 22.72 1.74
C CYS A 21 -9.19 22.88 0.24
N HIS A 22 -8.12 23.52 -0.23
CA HIS A 22 -7.70 23.41 -1.60
C HIS A 22 -7.51 21.90 -1.78
N ALA A 23 -8.47 21.27 -2.41
CA ALA A 23 -8.29 19.94 -2.95
C ALA A 23 -7.07 20.09 -3.88
N ASN A 24 -5.90 19.70 -3.39
CA ASN A 24 -4.74 19.49 -4.22
C ASN A 24 -5.21 18.43 -5.21
N ASN A 25 -5.38 18.85 -6.47
CA ASN A 25 -5.86 18.00 -7.56
C ASN A 25 -4.77 16.98 -7.96
N ASP A 26 -3.82 16.74 -7.08
CA ASP A 26 -2.71 15.82 -7.30
C ASP A 26 -3.21 14.39 -7.13
N THR A 27 -3.15 13.65 -8.21
CA THR A 27 -3.47 12.22 -8.20
C THR A 27 -2.40 11.46 -7.41
N ILE A 28 -2.78 10.74 -6.38
CA ILE A 28 -1.88 9.85 -5.62
C ILE A 28 -1.68 8.55 -6.40
N LYS A 29 -0.42 8.17 -6.61
CA LYS A 29 -0.04 6.98 -7.38
C LYS A 29 0.64 5.96 -6.50
N VAL A 30 0.04 4.78 -6.38
CA VAL A 30 0.48 3.71 -5.49
C VAL A 30 0.82 2.46 -6.31
N LEU A 31 2.02 1.91 -6.13
CA LEU A 31 2.42 0.62 -6.70
C LEU A 31 2.65 -0.40 -5.58
N ALA A 32 1.96 -1.52 -5.62
CA ALA A 32 2.28 -2.67 -4.78
C ALA A 32 3.07 -3.72 -5.58
N ILE A 33 4.14 -4.25 -4.99
CA ILE A 33 4.92 -5.38 -5.53
C ILE A 33 4.77 -6.51 -4.53
N GLY A 34 3.85 -7.45 -4.81
CA GLY A 34 3.46 -8.41 -3.79
C GLY A 34 2.76 -9.67 -4.29
N ASN A 35 1.79 -10.10 -3.51
CA ASN A 35 1.05 -11.34 -3.68
C ASN A 35 -0.44 -11.16 -3.30
N SER A 36 -1.12 -12.22 -2.80
CA SER A 36 -2.54 -12.12 -2.41
C SER A 36 -2.82 -11.04 -1.35
N PHE A 37 -1.88 -10.76 -0.45
CA PHE A 37 -2.07 -9.69 0.55
C PHE A 37 -2.05 -8.29 -0.08
N SER A 38 -1.22 -8.04 -1.10
CA SER A 38 -1.29 -6.77 -1.84
C SER A 38 -2.58 -6.67 -2.66
N GLN A 39 -3.09 -7.78 -3.19
CA GLN A 39 -4.39 -7.81 -3.85
C GLN A 39 -5.49 -7.33 -2.89
N ASP A 40 -5.56 -7.90 -1.70
CA ASP A 40 -6.56 -7.53 -0.70
C ASP A 40 -6.39 -6.07 -0.24
N ALA A 41 -5.14 -5.61 -0.09
CA ALA A 41 -4.85 -4.28 0.44
C ALA A 41 -5.13 -3.15 -0.56
N VAL A 42 -4.84 -3.34 -1.85
CA VAL A 42 -4.85 -2.21 -2.81
C VAL A 42 -5.85 -2.35 -3.95
N GLU A 43 -6.26 -3.58 -4.33
CA GLU A 43 -7.13 -3.74 -5.51
C GLU A 43 -8.63 -3.67 -5.18
N GLN A 44 -9.03 -4.01 -3.94
CA GLN A 44 -10.44 -4.18 -3.62
C GLN A 44 -11.14 -2.88 -3.32
N TYR A 45 -10.60 -2.07 -2.42
CA TYR A 45 -11.32 -0.91 -1.88
C TYR A 45 -10.50 0.37 -1.79
N LEU A 46 -9.18 0.35 -2.04
CA LEU A 46 -8.34 1.52 -1.80
C LEU A 46 -8.74 2.70 -2.69
N HIS A 47 -9.10 2.44 -3.95
CA HIS A 47 -9.55 3.49 -4.89
C HIS A 47 -10.85 4.12 -4.40
N GLU A 48 -11.85 3.30 -4.06
CA GLU A 48 -13.17 3.73 -3.59
C GLU A 48 -13.09 4.46 -2.23
N LEU A 49 -12.18 4.04 -1.36
CA LEU A 49 -11.90 4.75 -0.11
C LEU A 49 -11.25 6.12 -0.35
N GLY A 50 -10.31 6.20 -1.29
CA GLY A 50 -9.72 7.47 -1.71
C GLY A 50 -10.77 8.41 -2.29
N GLU A 51 -11.62 7.90 -3.18
CA GLU A 51 -12.70 8.68 -3.80
C GLU A 51 -13.67 9.23 -2.74
N ALA A 52 -14.03 8.43 -1.73
CA ALA A 52 -14.89 8.86 -0.63
C ALA A 52 -14.29 10.01 0.19
N GLU A 53 -12.97 10.13 0.25
CA GLU A 53 -12.23 11.21 0.90
C GLU A 53 -11.87 12.35 -0.08
N GLY A 54 -12.35 12.29 -1.32
CA GLY A 54 -12.04 13.30 -2.36
C GLY A 54 -10.61 13.21 -2.90
N ILE A 55 -9.95 12.05 -2.77
CA ILE A 55 -8.60 11.80 -3.25
C ILE A 55 -8.67 10.98 -4.54
N THR A 56 -8.13 11.53 -5.62
CA THR A 56 -7.96 10.79 -6.88
C THR A 56 -6.75 9.87 -6.80
N MET A 57 -6.90 8.61 -7.20
CA MET A 57 -5.83 7.61 -7.11
C MET A 57 -5.61 6.88 -8.43
N ILE A 58 -4.35 6.49 -8.68
CA ILE A 58 -3.95 5.45 -9.64
C ILE A 58 -3.27 4.35 -8.83
N ILE A 59 -3.69 3.11 -9.00
CA ILE A 59 -3.15 1.99 -8.24
C ILE A 59 -2.61 0.93 -9.20
N GLY A 60 -1.35 0.54 -9.02
CA GLY A 60 -0.73 -0.60 -9.69
C GLY A 60 -0.47 -1.73 -8.70
N ASN A 61 -0.70 -2.98 -9.12
CA ASN A 61 -0.31 -4.15 -8.34
C ASN A 61 0.45 -5.15 -9.22
N MET A 62 1.71 -5.38 -8.88
CA MET A 62 2.56 -6.41 -9.47
C MET A 62 2.34 -7.73 -8.74
N PHE A 63 1.39 -8.52 -9.24
CA PHE A 63 0.87 -9.69 -8.56
C PHE A 63 1.53 -11.00 -9.03
N ILE A 64 1.98 -11.80 -8.07
CA ILE A 64 2.24 -13.24 -8.20
C ILE A 64 1.74 -13.92 -6.93
N GLY A 65 0.85 -14.91 -7.03
CA GLY A 65 0.34 -15.64 -5.87
C GLY A 65 1.47 -16.25 -5.02
N GLY A 66 1.47 -15.97 -3.70
CA GLY A 66 2.47 -16.49 -2.76
C GLY A 66 3.91 -16.05 -3.01
N CYS A 67 4.14 -14.96 -3.75
CA CYS A 67 5.48 -14.49 -4.08
C CYS A 67 6.24 -14.04 -2.84
N SER A 68 7.45 -14.57 -2.65
CA SER A 68 8.39 -14.15 -1.60
C SER A 68 9.32 -13.04 -2.09
N LEU A 69 9.95 -12.33 -1.15
CA LEU A 69 11.01 -11.36 -1.47
C LEU A 69 12.14 -11.97 -2.29
N GLU A 70 12.55 -13.20 -1.97
CA GLU A 70 13.57 -13.92 -2.73
C GLU A 70 13.13 -14.12 -4.20
N ARG A 71 11.87 -14.48 -4.45
CA ARG A 71 11.35 -14.62 -5.80
C ARG A 71 11.29 -13.29 -6.55
N HIS A 72 10.94 -12.20 -5.87
CA HIS A 72 11.03 -10.86 -6.46
C HIS A 72 12.46 -10.53 -6.88
N VAL A 73 13.47 -10.85 -6.03
CA VAL A 73 14.88 -10.67 -6.35
C VAL A 73 15.31 -11.50 -7.55
N GLN A 74 14.92 -12.78 -7.62
CA GLN A 74 15.18 -13.61 -8.79
C GLN A 74 14.58 -13.02 -10.07
N ASN A 75 13.37 -12.48 -9.98
CA ASN A 75 12.68 -11.86 -11.11
C ASN A 75 13.39 -10.58 -11.58
N ILE A 76 13.90 -9.72 -10.69
CA ILE A 76 14.64 -8.52 -11.11
C ILE A 76 15.98 -8.86 -11.73
N ARG A 77 16.71 -9.86 -11.20
CA ARG A 77 17.98 -10.32 -11.75
C ARG A 77 17.87 -10.82 -13.19
N ASN A 78 16.75 -11.47 -13.50
CA ASN A 78 16.47 -12.06 -14.82
C ASN A 78 15.60 -11.15 -15.71
N ASN A 79 15.22 -9.98 -15.24
CA ASN A 79 14.19 -9.13 -15.85
C ASN A 79 12.95 -9.94 -16.31
N ALA A 80 12.49 -10.85 -15.42
CA ALA A 80 11.50 -11.86 -15.77
C ALA A 80 10.10 -11.24 -15.95
N PRO A 81 9.42 -11.50 -17.08
CA PRO A 81 8.05 -11.05 -17.32
C PRO A 81 7.05 -11.99 -16.62
N ALA A 82 7.13 -12.06 -15.29
CA ALA A 82 6.47 -13.08 -14.48
C ALA A 82 5.17 -12.59 -13.80
N TYR A 83 4.86 -11.30 -13.88
CA TYR A 83 3.78 -10.69 -13.13
C TYR A 83 2.50 -10.52 -13.94
N ALA A 84 1.36 -10.66 -13.25
CA ALA A 84 0.14 -10.02 -13.64
C ALA A 84 0.17 -8.59 -13.07
N TYR A 85 0.21 -7.61 -13.96
CA TYR A 85 0.13 -6.20 -13.58
C TYR A 85 -1.31 -5.75 -13.66
N ARG A 86 -1.90 -5.47 -12.53
CA ARG A 86 -3.28 -5.03 -12.38
C ARG A 86 -3.29 -3.56 -12.03
N LYS A 87 -3.99 -2.77 -12.83
CA LYS A 87 -4.03 -1.31 -12.66
C LYS A 87 -5.47 -0.86 -12.47
N VAL A 88 -5.67 0.06 -11.52
CA VAL A 88 -6.90 0.82 -11.34
C VAL A 88 -6.60 2.25 -11.73
N GLU A 89 -7.27 2.72 -12.77
CA GLU A 89 -7.12 4.06 -13.31
C GLU A 89 -7.89 5.10 -12.46
N LYS A 90 -7.72 6.38 -12.77
CA LYS A 90 -8.36 7.50 -12.03
C LYS A 90 -9.87 7.40 -11.91
N ASP A 91 -10.52 6.84 -12.91
CA ASP A 91 -11.97 6.65 -13.01
C ASP A 91 -12.46 5.30 -12.45
N GLY A 92 -11.54 4.54 -11.83
CA GLY A 92 -11.82 3.22 -11.25
C GLY A 92 -11.81 2.09 -12.27
N GLU A 93 -11.51 2.33 -13.57
CA GLU A 93 -11.37 1.26 -14.55
C GLU A 93 -10.25 0.32 -14.14
N LYS A 94 -10.53 -1.00 -14.16
CA LYS A 94 -9.59 -2.05 -13.77
C LYS A 94 -9.09 -2.80 -15.01
N THR A 95 -7.76 -2.81 -15.18
CA THR A 95 -7.10 -3.51 -16.29
C THR A 95 -6.09 -4.54 -15.78
N GLU A 96 -5.80 -5.59 -16.57
CA GLU A 96 -4.75 -6.56 -16.29
C GLU A 96 -3.84 -6.73 -17.50
N THR A 97 -2.55 -6.50 -17.32
CA THR A 97 -1.50 -6.80 -18.30
C THR A 97 -0.66 -7.97 -17.79
N ARG A 98 -0.63 -9.07 -18.54
CA ARG A 98 0.20 -10.25 -18.20
C ARG A 98 1.62 -10.11 -18.73
N SER A 99 2.52 -10.93 -18.20
CA SER A 99 3.93 -10.94 -18.60
C SER A 99 4.62 -9.58 -18.40
N MET A 100 4.29 -8.91 -17.30
CA MET A 100 4.92 -7.64 -16.92
C MET A 100 6.22 -7.90 -16.15
N THR A 101 7.22 -7.02 -16.32
CA THR A 101 8.44 -6.97 -15.49
C THR A 101 8.33 -5.86 -14.46
N ILE A 102 9.06 -5.99 -13.33
CA ILE A 102 9.11 -4.91 -12.33
C ILE A 102 9.65 -3.62 -12.95
N GLU A 103 10.67 -3.71 -13.82
CA GLU A 103 11.25 -2.54 -14.49
C GLU A 103 10.20 -1.73 -15.27
N LYS A 104 9.37 -2.41 -16.08
CA LYS A 104 8.30 -1.76 -16.84
C LYS A 104 7.25 -1.12 -15.94
N ALA A 105 6.86 -1.81 -14.86
CA ALA A 105 5.87 -1.28 -13.94
C ALA A 105 6.39 -0.04 -13.16
N LEU A 106 7.68 -0.03 -12.79
CA LEU A 106 8.31 1.14 -12.19
C LEU A 106 8.34 2.35 -13.12
N ALA A 107 8.44 2.12 -14.43
CA ALA A 107 8.46 3.17 -15.45
C ALA A 107 7.07 3.60 -15.94
N ASP A 108 6.00 2.89 -15.58
CA ASP A 108 4.64 3.14 -16.07
C ASP A 108 4.07 4.47 -15.54
N GLU A 109 4.36 4.79 -14.28
CA GLU A 109 3.91 6.01 -13.64
C GLU A 109 5.05 6.65 -12.82
N LYS A 110 4.92 7.94 -12.53
CA LYS A 110 5.70 8.56 -11.46
C LYS A 110 5.04 8.24 -10.12
N TRP A 111 5.41 7.10 -9.54
CA TRP A 111 4.81 6.60 -8.31
C TRP A 111 5.13 7.49 -7.10
N ASP A 112 4.13 7.78 -6.27
CA ASP A 112 4.31 8.48 -4.99
C ASP A 112 4.65 7.50 -3.88
N TYR A 113 4.03 6.32 -3.91
CA TYR A 113 4.22 5.25 -2.93
C TYR A 113 4.48 3.91 -3.63
N ILE A 114 5.50 3.19 -3.15
CA ILE A 114 5.75 1.82 -3.60
C ILE A 114 5.86 0.92 -2.39
N SER A 115 5.10 -0.18 -2.35
CA SER A 115 5.19 -1.17 -1.30
C SER A 115 5.77 -2.47 -1.81
N VAL A 116 6.59 -3.11 -0.96
CA VAL A 116 7.07 -4.49 -1.14
C VAL A 116 6.63 -5.32 0.04
N GLN A 117 6.43 -6.64 -0.14
CA GLN A 117 5.99 -7.48 0.96
C GLN A 117 6.62 -8.88 0.90
N GLN A 118 6.67 -9.54 2.06
CA GLN A 118 7.08 -10.93 2.15
C GLN A 118 5.87 -11.87 1.95
N ALA A 119 6.12 -13.10 1.52
CA ALA A 119 5.11 -14.14 1.52
C ALA A 119 4.68 -14.48 2.97
N SER A 120 3.39 -14.69 3.19
CA SER A 120 2.84 -14.91 4.54
C SER A 120 3.51 -16.00 5.37
N PRO A 121 3.96 -17.16 4.79
CA PRO A 121 4.70 -18.15 5.57
C PRO A 121 6.02 -17.66 6.15
N LEU A 122 6.60 -16.62 5.58
CA LEU A 122 7.91 -16.06 5.92
C LEU A 122 7.83 -14.69 6.62
N SER A 123 6.63 -14.11 6.72
CA SER A 123 6.45 -12.72 7.15
C SER A 123 6.92 -12.41 8.58
N GLY A 124 6.89 -13.38 9.49
CA GLY A 124 7.46 -13.27 10.85
C GLY A 124 8.87 -13.85 10.97
N ILE A 125 9.55 -14.20 9.88
CA ILE A 125 10.90 -14.75 9.89
C ILE A 125 11.88 -13.66 9.45
N TYR A 126 12.44 -12.94 10.40
CA TYR A 126 13.32 -11.79 10.16
C TYR A 126 14.47 -12.11 9.20
N ASP A 127 15.09 -13.27 9.32
CA ASP A 127 16.21 -13.67 8.45
C ASP A 127 15.80 -13.80 6.98
N SER A 128 14.53 -14.04 6.68
CA SER A 128 14.01 -14.09 5.31
C SER A 128 14.02 -12.75 4.59
N TYR A 129 14.11 -11.64 5.34
CA TYR A 129 14.22 -10.29 4.77
C TYR A 129 15.66 -9.88 4.50
N LYS A 130 16.61 -10.29 5.36
CA LYS A 130 18.01 -9.83 5.32
C LYS A 130 18.68 -10.03 3.97
N ALA A 131 18.45 -11.16 3.35
CA ALA A 131 19.11 -11.50 2.09
C ALA A 131 18.48 -10.79 0.87
N SER A 132 17.18 -10.60 0.89
CA SER A 132 16.42 -10.22 -0.32
C SER A 132 15.94 -8.78 -0.30
N LEU A 133 15.51 -8.26 0.85
CA LEU A 133 14.94 -6.92 0.92
C LEU A 133 15.92 -5.81 0.51
N PRO A 134 17.21 -5.80 0.96
CA PRO A 134 18.16 -4.77 0.56
C PRO A 134 18.38 -4.72 -0.94
N GLU A 135 18.50 -5.87 -1.61
CA GLU A 135 18.73 -5.94 -3.05
C GLU A 135 17.50 -5.42 -3.83
N LEU A 136 16.30 -5.84 -3.43
CA LEU A 136 15.05 -5.38 -4.06
C LEU A 136 14.88 -3.86 -3.86
N VAL A 137 15.13 -3.36 -2.66
CA VAL A 137 15.06 -1.92 -2.33
C VAL A 137 16.04 -1.12 -3.17
N ASN A 138 17.30 -1.55 -3.27
CA ASN A 138 18.31 -0.87 -4.08
C ASN A 138 17.91 -0.85 -5.56
N TYR A 139 17.46 -1.98 -6.10
CA TYR A 139 16.99 -2.06 -7.48
C TYR A 139 15.86 -1.06 -7.77
N ILE A 140 14.90 -0.95 -6.86
CA ILE A 140 13.78 -0.01 -6.99
C ILE A 140 14.31 1.42 -6.88
N ARG A 141 15.14 1.74 -5.87
CA ARG A 141 15.67 3.09 -5.63
C ARG A 141 16.48 3.65 -6.79
N GLU A 142 17.18 2.81 -7.54
CA GLU A 142 17.92 3.21 -8.74
C GLU A 142 17.01 3.66 -9.90
N ARG A 143 15.72 3.31 -9.85
CA ARG A 143 14.75 3.50 -10.96
C ARG A 143 13.63 4.48 -10.67
N ILE A 144 13.53 4.94 -9.42
CA ILE A 144 12.45 5.84 -8.97
C ILE A 144 12.99 7.19 -8.50
N GLY A 145 12.09 8.19 -8.41
CA GLY A 145 12.41 9.51 -7.86
C GLY A 145 12.75 9.45 -6.37
N LYS A 146 13.50 10.46 -5.91
CA LYS A 146 13.88 10.57 -4.48
C LYS A 146 12.66 10.84 -3.59
N GLU A 147 11.61 11.44 -4.14
CA GLU A 147 10.36 11.79 -3.46
C GLU A 147 9.46 10.58 -3.23
N THR A 148 9.64 9.50 -3.99
CA THR A 148 8.82 8.29 -3.86
C THR A 148 9.06 7.64 -2.50
N VAL A 149 7.97 7.43 -1.75
CA VAL A 149 8.00 6.73 -0.46
C VAL A 149 8.02 5.23 -0.70
N LEU A 150 9.06 4.56 -0.19
CA LEU A 150 9.16 3.10 -0.27
C LEU A 150 8.77 2.49 1.08
N MET A 151 7.86 1.53 1.07
CA MET A 151 7.25 0.91 2.25
C MET A 151 7.41 -0.61 2.23
N VAL A 152 7.43 -1.20 3.41
CA VAL A 152 7.26 -2.65 3.58
C VAL A 152 5.84 -2.90 4.07
N HIS A 153 5.06 -3.63 3.28
CA HIS A 153 3.70 -4.00 3.65
C HIS A 153 3.74 -5.14 4.66
N GLN A 154 3.27 -4.88 5.86
CA GLN A 154 3.12 -5.88 6.91
C GLN A 154 1.89 -6.76 6.63
N THR A 155 2.09 -8.08 6.63
CA THR A 155 0.98 -9.03 6.53
C THR A 155 0.35 -9.29 7.91
N TRP A 156 -0.71 -10.08 7.96
CA TRP A 156 -1.36 -10.49 9.21
C TRP A 156 -1.14 -11.98 9.51
N ALA A 157 -1.34 -12.36 10.76
CA ALA A 157 -1.23 -13.75 11.20
C ALA A 157 -2.40 -14.60 10.68
N TYR A 158 -2.16 -15.88 10.45
CA TYR A 158 -3.21 -16.82 10.09
C TYR A 158 -4.26 -16.97 11.21
N ALA A 159 -5.48 -17.29 10.81
CA ALA A 159 -6.52 -17.65 11.75
C ALA A 159 -6.12 -18.93 12.55
N THR A 160 -6.63 -19.06 13.78
CA THR A 160 -6.29 -20.20 14.68
C THR A 160 -6.60 -21.57 14.08
N ASN A 161 -7.57 -21.64 13.16
CA ASN A 161 -8.00 -22.86 12.46
C ASN A 161 -7.44 -22.96 11.03
N ALA A 162 -6.45 -22.15 10.66
CA ALA A 162 -5.88 -22.18 9.31
C ALA A 162 -5.11 -23.49 9.05
N ASN A 163 -5.35 -24.05 7.85
CA ASN A 163 -4.67 -25.27 7.39
C ASN A 163 -3.44 -24.98 6.52
N HIS A 164 -2.95 -23.74 6.51
CA HIS A 164 -1.83 -23.35 5.67
C HIS A 164 -0.53 -24.00 6.13
N THR A 165 0.22 -24.64 5.21
CA THR A 165 1.45 -25.37 5.54
C THR A 165 2.52 -24.48 6.19
N GLY A 166 2.58 -23.20 5.82
CA GLY A 166 3.49 -22.22 6.41
C GLY A 166 3.19 -21.88 7.87
N PHE A 167 2.03 -22.27 8.40
CA PHE A 167 1.69 -22.06 9.81
C PHE A 167 2.58 -22.89 10.74
N LYS A 168 3.18 -23.98 10.23
CA LYS A 168 4.18 -24.77 10.95
C LYS A 168 5.42 -23.96 11.37
N ASN A 169 5.77 -22.92 10.64
CA ASN A 169 6.88 -22.02 10.97
C ASN A 169 6.66 -21.29 12.31
N TYR A 170 5.42 -21.28 12.79
CA TYR A 170 4.98 -20.61 14.02
C TYR A 170 4.33 -21.61 15.00
N ASP A 171 4.68 -22.90 14.92
CA ASP A 171 4.11 -23.98 15.72
C ASP A 171 2.58 -24.05 15.68
N GLN A 172 1.98 -23.66 14.56
CA GLN A 172 0.52 -23.53 14.39
C GLN A 172 -0.14 -22.62 15.44
N ASN A 173 0.59 -21.63 15.93
CA ASN A 173 0.15 -20.70 16.96
C ASN A 173 -0.01 -19.29 16.38
N GLN A 174 -1.26 -18.81 16.34
CA GLN A 174 -1.60 -17.49 15.80
C GLN A 174 -0.87 -16.36 16.55
N MET A 175 -0.83 -16.41 17.87
CA MET A 175 -0.18 -15.36 18.67
C MET A 175 1.33 -15.33 18.44
N LYS A 176 1.95 -16.50 18.29
CA LYS A 176 3.37 -16.59 17.96
C LYS A 176 3.65 -15.97 16.58
N MET A 177 2.81 -16.29 15.58
CA MET A 177 2.93 -15.69 14.25
C MET A 177 2.72 -14.18 14.29
N TYR A 178 1.67 -13.71 14.97
CA TYR A 178 1.38 -12.29 15.13
C TYR A 178 2.54 -11.54 15.76
N THR A 179 3.05 -12.02 16.89
CA THR A 179 4.19 -11.40 17.59
C THR A 179 5.44 -11.35 16.70
N SER A 180 5.71 -12.44 15.95
CA SER A 180 6.87 -12.50 15.05
C SER A 180 6.76 -11.54 13.87
N ILE A 181 5.55 -11.24 13.39
CA ILE A 181 5.32 -10.27 12.31
C ILE A 181 5.50 -8.83 12.81
N CYS A 182 5.19 -8.56 14.09
CA CYS A 182 5.28 -7.23 14.68
C CYS A 182 6.68 -6.82 15.14
N LEU A 183 7.63 -7.76 15.23
CA LEU A 183 9.03 -7.54 15.64
C LEU A 183 9.91 -7.14 14.47
#